data_57916c6e312443433816a778d6d183f9
#
_entry.id   57916c6e312443433816a778d6d183f9
#
_cell.length_a   1.000
_cell.length_b   1.000
_cell.length_c   1.000
_cell.angle_alpha   90.00
_cell.angle_beta   90.00
_cell.angle_gamma   90.00
#
_symmetry.space_group_name_H-M   'P 1'
#
loop_
_entity.id
_entity.type
_entity.pdbx_description
1 polymer ?
#
loop_
_entity_poly.entity_id
_entity_poly.type
_entity_poly.pdbx_seq_one_letter_code
_entity_poly.pdbx_strand_id
1 'polypeptide(L)'
;MLNILNPTDSTSRYTTNIDGGSHWSVLVRRGVNLRLTDLEGGANVGMMFYNPVWLSERYNAPDTLKCQHTFKLTQGNCLYSDMGRIFCSIIEDSFGWHETMCGNAHAQHVSKKWGGRDYQSDRNAWQQNGYDSFLVELAKYGLDRTAMVANVNWFSEVSADDNGNLI
;
A
#
# COMPACT_ATOMS: atom_id res chain seq x y z
N MET A 1 -3.03 11.04 6.45
CA MET A 1 -4.48 11.02 6.76
C MET A 1 -5.21 10.17 5.73
N LEU A 2 -6.19 9.40 6.17
CA LEU A 2 -6.99 8.56 5.30
C LEU A 2 -8.47 8.93 5.48
N ASN A 3 -9.17 9.16 4.38
CA ASN A 3 -10.59 9.52 4.37
C ASN A 3 -11.38 8.59 3.47
N ILE A 4 -12.53 8.15 3.93
CA ILE A 4 -13.53 7.45 3.14
C ILE A 4 -14.64 8.44 2.79
N LEU A 5 -14.82 8.70 1.51
CA LEU A 5 -15.68 9.76 0.99
C LEU A 5 -16.92 9.21 0.28
N ASN A 6 -18.00 9.94 0.34
CA ASN A 6 -19.13 9.72 -0.56
C ASN A 6 -18.78 10.18 -1.99
N PRO A 7 -19.15 9.44 -3.02
CA PRO A 7 -18.80 9.79 -4.41
C PRO A 7 -19.53 11.05 -4.93
N THR A 8 -20.66 11.40 -4.34
CA THR A 8 -21.52 12.49 -4.85
C THR A 8 -21.31 13.84 -4.19
N ASP A 9 -20.87 13.88 -2.94
CA ASP A 9 -20.81 15.12 -2.15
C ASP A 9 -19.47 15.38 -1.48
N SER A 10 -18.50 14.47 -1.66
CA SER A 10 -17.19 14.49 -1.00
C SER A 10 -17.25 14.56 0.54
N THR A 11 -18.42 14.31 1.13
CA THR A 11 -18.57 14.28 2.58
C THR A 11 -17.84 13.10 3.15
N SER A 12 -16.95 13.35 4.10
CA SER A 12 -16.19 12.29 4.76
C SER A 12 -17.11 11.44 5.64
N ARG A 13 -17.16 10.14 5.34
CA ARG A 13 -17.83 9.14 6.21
C ARG A 13 -16.95 8.72 7.38
N TYR A 14 -15.67 8.74 7.17
CA TYR A 14 -14.68 8.31 8.15
C TYR A 14 -13.34 8.97 7.85
N THR A 15 -12.67 9.43 8.86
CA THR A 15 -11.32 10.02 8.76
C THR A 15 -10.48 9.48 9.89
N THR A 16 -9.25 9.09 9.60
CA THR A 16 -8.27 8.68 10.60
C THR A 16 -6.87 9.12 10.23
N ASN A 17 -6.05 9.40 11.21
CA ASN A 17 -4.62 9.56 11.04
C ASN A 17 -3.94 8.22 11.28
N ILE A 18 -2.96 7.90 10.46
CA ILE A 18 -2.11 6.72 10.58
C ILE A 18 -0.71 7.26 10.77
N ASP A 19 -0.16 7.05 11.95
CA ASP A 19 1.19 7.51 12.29
C ASP A 19 2.25 6.66 11.56
N GLY A 20 3.45 7.20 11.43
CA GLY A 20 4.58 6.47 10.85
C GLY A 20 4.84 5.15 11.61
N GLY A 21 5.01 4.05 10.87
CA GLY A 21 5.18 2.71 11.42
C GLY A 21 3.90 2.02 11.88
N SER A 22 2.76 2.71 11.87
CA SER A 22 1.45 2.12 12.17
C SER A 22 0.89 1.34 10.97
N HIS A 23 -0.09 0.49 11.25
CA HIS A 23 -0.78 -0.30 10.23
C HIS A 23 -2.29 -0.31 10.49
N TRP A 24 -3.05 -0.51 9.42
CA TRP A 24 -4.50 -0.44 9.47
C TRP A 24 -5.12 -1.18 8.29
N SER A 25 -6.31 -1.70 8.48
CA SER A 25 -7.09 -2.34 7.42
C SER A 25 -8.55 -1.96 7.49
N VAL A 26 -9.19 -1.90 6.34
CA VAL A 26 -10.60 -1.53 6.23
C VAL A 26 -11.27 -2.19 5.04
N LEU A 27 -12.56 -2.42 5.19
CA LEU A 27 -13.44 -2.83 4.10
C LEU A 27 -13.97 -1.59 3.39
N VAL A 28 -13.55 -1.39 2.13
CA VAL A 28 -14.06 -0.34 1.26
C VAL A 28 -15.10 -0.94 0.31
N ARG A 29 -16.31 -0.41 0.32
CA ARG A 29 -17.39 -0.88 -0.55
C ARG A 29 -17.31 -0.22 -1.93
N ARG A 30 -17.87 -0.92 -2.92
CA ARG A 30 -18.00 -0.37 -4.27
C ARG A 30 -18.72 0.99 -4.25
N GLY A 31 -18.25 1.93 -5.05
CA GLY A 31 -18.81 3.28 -5.16
C GLY A 31 -18.41 4.23 -4.02
N VAL A 32 -17.41 3.87 -3.25
CA VAL A 32 -16.83 4.74 -2.21
C VAL A 32 -15.44 5.17 -2.64
N ASN A 33 -15.11 6.42 -2.39
CA ASN A 33 -13.77 6.97 -2.63
C ASN A 33 -12.92 6.86 -1.37
N LEU A 34 -11.67 6.41 -1.54
CA LEU A 34 -10.65 6.42 -0.52
C LEU A 34 -9.66 7.55 -0.85
N ARG A 35 -9.46 8.49 0.07
CA ARG A 35 -8.45 9.54 -0.06
C ARG A 35 -7.31 9.29 0.91
N LEU A 36 -6.10 9.27 0.36
CA LEU A 36 -4.86 9.28 1.13
C LEU A 36 -4.29 10.70 1.07
N THR A 37 -3.86 11.22 2.20
CA THR A 37 -3.23 12.55 2.29
C THR A 37 -1.94 12.43 3.09
N ASP A 38 -0.82 12.76 2.47
CA ASP A 38 0.43 12.97 3.18
C ASP A 38 0.37 14.34 3.87
N LEU A 39 0.46 14.34 5.20
CA LEU A 39 0.28 15.56 6.00
C LEU A 39 1.58 16.34 6.20
N GLU A 40 2.70 15.65 6.27
CA GLU A 40 3.99 16.22 6.64
C GLU A 40 5.01 16.19 5.50
N GLY A 41 4.69 15.45 4.43
CA GLY A 41 5.58 15.18 3.32
C GLY A 41 6.52 13.99 3.58
N GLY A 42 6.90 13.29 2.50
CA GLY A 42 7.83 12.17 2.57
C GLY A 42 7.23 10.84 3.06
N ALA A 43 5.91 10.72 3.09
CA ALA A 43 5.26 9.46 3.42
C ALA A 43 5.53 8.39 2.35
N ASN A 44 5.65 7.14 2.79
CA ASN A 44 5.53 5.95 1.95
C ASN A 44 4.45 5.06 2.59
N VAL A 45 3.33 4.89 1.90
CA VAL A 45 2.19 4.10 2.39
C VAL A 45 2.08 2.83 1.57
N GLY A 46 2.57 1.71 2.10
CA GLY A 46 2.35 0.39 1.50
C GLY A 46 0.90 -0.06 1.64
N MET A 47 0.27 -0.51 0.55
CA MET A 47 -1.12 -0.96 0.58
C MET A 47 -1.31 -2.23 -0.26
N MET A 48 -1.97 -3.22 0.33
CA MET A 48 -2.41 -4.45 -0.35
C MET A 48 -3.92 -4.43 -0.57
N PHE A 49 -4.39 -5.13 -1.60
CA PHE A 49 -5.82 -5.19 -1.93
C PHE A 49 -6.28 -6.63 -2.10
N TYR A 50 -7.43 -6.95 -1.53
CA TYR A 50 -8.09 -8.25 -1.59
C TYR A 50 -9.58 -8.07 -1.88
N ASN A 51 -10.19 -9.06 -2.53
CA ASN A 51 -11.64 -9.12 -2.65
C ASN A 51 -12.24 -9.58 -1.31
N PRO A 52 -13.04 -8.78 -0.62
CA PRO A 52 -13.55 -9.12 0.70
C PRO A 52 -14.57 -10.28 0.70
N VAL A 53 -15.16 -10.59 -0.45
CA VAL A 53 -16.08 -11.71 -0.62
C VAL A 53 -15.33 -13.00 -0.93
N TRP A 54 -14.19 -12.88 -1.60
CA TRP A 54 -13.37 -14.00 -2.00
C TRP A 54 -11.89 -13.63 -1.86
N LEU A 55 -11.35 -13.84 -0.66
CA LEU A 55 -10.01 -13.40 -0.27
C LEU A 55 -8.85 -14.04 -1.06
N SER A 56 -9.12 -15.11 -1.84
CA SER A 56 -8.15 -15.66 -2.78
C SER A 56 -7.95 -14.78 -4.01
N GLU A 57 -8.88 -13.89 -4.34
CA GLU A 57 -8.69 -12.87 -5.35
C GLU A 57 -8.00 -11.65 -4.75
N ARG A 58 -6.87 -11.31 -5.29
CA ARG A 58 -5.95 -10.32 -4.73
C ARG A 58 -5.26 -9.48 -5.79
N TYR A 59 -4.67 -8.40 -5.37
CA TYR A 59 -3.96 -7.48 -6.25
C TYR A 59 -2.81 -8.17 -6.98
N ASN A 60 -2.68 -7.85 -8.28
CA ASN A 60 -1.63 -8.33 -9.15
C ASN A 60 -0.86 -7.17 -9.78
N ALA A 61 0.37 -6.94 -9.34
CA ALA A 61 1.22 -5.88 -9.87
C ALA A 61 1.60 -6.11 -11.34
N PRO A 62 2.05 -7.30 -11.79
CA PRO A 62 2.34 -7.55 -13.20
C PRO A 62 1.17 -7.23 -14.13
N ASP A 63 -0.04 -7.68 -13.80
CA ASP A 63 -1.21 -7.39 -14.65
C ASP A 63 -1.56 -5.90 -14.64
N THR A 64 -1.44 -5.24 -13.50
CA THR A 64 -1.64 -3.79 -13.38
C THR A 64 -0.71 -3.02 -14.30
N LEU A 65 0.57 -3.35 -14.30
CA LEU A 65 1.57 -2.65 -15.11
C LEU A 65 1.45 -3.01 -16.59
N LYS A 66 1.30 -4.31 -16.91
CA LYS A 66 1.23 -4.81 -18.28
C LYS A 66 -0.01 -4.31 -19.02
N CYS A 67 -1.19 -4.37 -18.40
CA CYS A 67 -2.45 -3.94 -19.04
C CYS A 67 -2.45 -2.46 -19.40
N GLN A 68 -1.65 -1.65 -18.71
CA GLN A 68 -1.60 -0.20 -18.88
C GLN A 68 -0.29 0.31 -19.50
N HIS A 69 0.65 -0.60 -19.77
CA HIS A 69 1.96 -0.29 -20.36
C HIS A 69 2.71 0.82 -19.62
N THR A 70 2.71 0.78 -18.29
CA THR A 70 3.35 1.81 -17.45
C THR A 70 3.94 1.21 -16.17
N PHE A 71 5.06 1.74 -15.72
CA PHE A 71 5.59 1.54 -14.37
C PHE A 71 5.13 2.63 -13.40
N LYS A 72 4.60 3.71 -13.92
CA LYS A 72 4.15 4.87 -13.18
C LYS A 72 2.65 4.80 -12.98
N LEU A 73 2.21 4.51 -11.75
CA LEU A 73 0.79 4.59 -11.41
C LEU A 73 0.46 6.02 -10.99
N THR A 74 -0.54 6.59 -11.64
CA THR A 74 -1.03 7.96 -11.40
C THR A 74 -2.50 8.07 -11.78
N GLN A 75 -3.06 9.26 -11.75
CA GLN A 75 -4.44 9.51 -12.15
C GLN A 75 -4.79 8.87 -13.51
N GLY A 76 -5.91 8.18 -13.56
CA GLY A 76 -6.40 7.43 -14.73
C GLY A 76 -5.99 5.96 -14.74
N ASN A 77 -5.00 5.55 -13.95
CA ASN A 77 -4.61 4.16 -13.85
C ASN A 77 -5.55 3.36 -12.92
N CYS A 78 -5.63 2.05 -13.19
CA CYS A 78 -6.43 1.11 -12.41
C CYS A 78 -5.52 0.08 -11.74
N LEU A 79 -5.99 -0.49 -10.63
CA LEU A 79 -5.35 -1.62 -9.95
C LEU A 79 -6.11 -2.90 -10.29
N TYR A 80 -5.40 -3.87 -10.86
CA TYR A 80 -5.98 -5.14 -11.32
C TYR A 80 -5.78 -6.26 -10.32
N SER A 81 -6.76 -7.17 -10.26
CA SER A 81 -6.64 -8.43 -9.54
C SER A 81 -5.98 -9.51 -10.39
N ASP A 82 -5.53 -10.59 -9.75
CA ASP A 82 -5.05 -11.82 -10.39
C ASP A 82 -6.14 -12.58 -11.20
N MET A 83 -7.39 -12.14 -11.10
CA MET A 83 -8.52 -12.60 -11.91
C MET A 83 -8.86 -11.64 -13.06
N GLY A 84 -8.01 -10.63 -13.33
CA GLY A 84 -8.20 -9.65 -14.40
C GLY A 84 -9.32 -8.64 -14.15
N ARG A 85 -9.79 -8.50 -12.91
CA ARG A 85 -10.81 -7.52 -12.52
C ARG A 85 -10.17 -6.25 -11.94
N ILE A 86 -10.84 -5.12 -12.09
CA ILE A 86 -10.40 -3.85 -11.51
C ILE A 86 -10.89 -3.77 -10.06
N PHE A 87 -9.96 -3.61 -9.11
CA PHE A 87 -10.28 -3.31 -7.72
C PHE A 87 -10.66 -1.86 -7.52
N CYS A 88 -9.86 -0.95 -8.03
CA CYS A 88 -10.09 0.48 -7.95
C CYS A 88 -9.36 1.23 -9.06
N SER A 89 -9.73 2.50 -9.23
CA SER A 89 -9.08 3.43 -10.16
C SER A 89 -8.57 4.64 -9.39
N ILE A 90 -7.44 5.18 -9.81
CA ILE A 90 -6.89 6.43 -9.28
C ILE A 90 -7.62 7.57 -9.98
N ILE A 91 -8.56 8.20 -9.31
CA ILE A 91 -9.42 9.24 -9.89
C ILE A 91 -8.87 10.65 -9.73
N GLU A 92 -8.02 10.86 -8.73
CA GLU A 92 -7.35 12.14 -8.45
C GLU A 92 -5.98 11.85 -7.87
N ASP A 93 -4.95 12.54 -8.32
CA ASP A 93 -3.58 12.38 -7.86
C ASP A 93 -2.80 13.68 -8.03
N SER A 94 -2.26 14.21 -6.94
CA SER A 94 -1.43 15.40 -6.91
C SER A 94 0.06 15.10 -6.76
N PHE A 95 0.44 13.86 -6.46
CA PHE A 95 1.83 13.43 -6.33
C PHE A 95 2.42 13.04 -7.69
N GLY A 96 1.67 12.29 -8.48
CA GLY A 96 1.96 12.01 -9.88
C GLY A 96 2.76 10.74 -10.16
N TRP A 97 3.23 10.00 -9.13
CA TRP A 97 3.88 8.71 -9.33
C TRP A 97 3.74 7.83 -8.08
N HIS A 98 3.22 6.63 -8.26
CA HIS A 98 3.15 5.60 -7.23
C HIS A 98 3.72 4.30 -7.81
N GLU A 99 4.53 3.61 -7.01
CA GLU A 99 5.21 2.41 -7.49
C GLU A 99 4.61 1.13 -6.90
N THR A 100 4.83 -0.01 -7.55
CA THR A 100 4.37 -1.33 -7.11
C THR A 100 5.41 -2.43 -7.35
N MET A 101 6.67 -2.08 -7.58
CA MET A 101 7.74 -3.02 -7.90
C MET A 101 8.65 -3.33 -6.72
N CYS A 102 8.86 -2.36 -5.80
CA CYS A 102 9.84 -2.46 -4.74
C CYS A 102 9.37 -3.26 -3.52
N GLY A 103 8.07 -3.56 -3.43
CA GLY A 103 7.51 -4.35 -2.34
C GLY A 103 7.57 -3.63 -1.00
N ASN A 104 7.76 -4.40 0.07
CA ASN A 104 7.81 -3.89 1.44
C ASN A 104 9.10 -4.32 2.16
N ALA A 105 9.45 -3.61 3.23
CA ALA A 105 10.64 -3.90 4.02
C ALA A 105 10.37 -5.05 5.00
N HIS A 106 11.34 -5.98 5.07
CA HIS A 106 11.42 -7.03 6.10
C HIS A 106 12.34 -6.58 7.25
N ALA A 107 12.22 -7.25 8.39
CA ALA A 107 13.02 -6.96 9.58
C ALA A 107 14.54 -6.89 9.29
N GLN A 108 15.05 -7.78 8.43
CA GLN A 108 16.47 -7.78 8.04
C GLN A 108 16.89 -6.51 7.29
N HIS A 109 16.02 -6.00 6.39
CA HIS A 109 16.28 -4.76 5.66
C HIS A 109 16.31 -3.56 6.60
N VAL A 110 15.34 -3.50 7.53
CA VAL A 110 15.27 -2.45 8.55
C VAL A 110 16.50 -2.49 9.45
N SER A 111 16.88 -3.65 9.98
CA SER A 111 18.05 -3.83 10.84
C SER A 111 19.36 -3.47 10.11
N LYS A 112 19.49 -3.82 8.83
CA LYS A 112 20.67 -3.48 8.03
C LYS A 112 20.81 -1.96 7.82
N LYS A 113 19.70 -1.27 7.62
CA LYS A 113 19.70 0.18 7.30
C LYS A 113 19.77 1.06 8.55
N TRP A 114 19.10 0.65 9.64
CA TRP A 114 18.85 1.49 10.81
C TRP A 114 19.45 0.95 12.11
N GLY A 115 20.10 -0.22 12.05
CA GLY A 115 20.54 -0.97 13.22
C GLY A 115 19.44 -1.86 13.79
N GLY A 116 19.83 -2.92 14.50
CA GLY A 116 18.87 -3.81 15.16
C GLY A 116 18.30 -3.15 16.40
N ARG A 117 16.98 -3.17 16.53
CA ARG A 117 16.23 -2.76 17.72
C ARG A 117 15.13 -3.76 17.99
N ASP A 118 14.93 -4.13 19.23
CA ASP A 118 13.87 -5.04 19.65
C ASP A 118 13.07 -4.48 20.82
N TYR A 119 11.87 -5.01 21.01
CA TYR A 119 10.96 -4.51 22.04
C TYR A 119 11.51 -4.73 23.45
N GLN A 120 12.28 -5.80 23.71
CA GLN A 120 12.80 -6.10 25.03
C GLN A 120 13.85 -5.09 25.48
N SER A 121 14.73 -4.70 24.55
CA SER A 121 15.82 -3.76 24.81
C SER A 121 15.38 -2.31 24.66
N ASP A 122 14.60 -2.01 23.62
CA ASP A 122 14.34 -0.66 23.15
C ASP A 122 12.93 -0.16 23.48
N ARG A 123 12.06 -1.02 23.98
CA ARG A 123 10.66 -0.68 24.33
C ARG A 123 9.93 -0.05 23.14
N ASN A 124 9.37 1.16 23.33
CA ASN A 124 8.64 1.88 22.29
C ASN A 124 9.52 2.43 21.16
N ALA A 125 10.84 2.36 21.31
CA ALA A 125 11.79 2.74 20.27
C ALA A 125 12.22 1.58 19.35
N TRP A 126 11.64 0.38 19.53
CA TRP A 126 11.88 -0.74 18.62
C TRP A 126 11.41 -0.42 17.20
N GLN A 127 12.02 -1.06 16.23
CA GLN A 127 11.70 -0.81 14.83
C GLN A 127 10.73 -1.85 14.30
N GLN A 128 9.61 -1.37 13.77
CA GLN A 128 8.66 -2.17 13.01
C GLN A 128 9.12 -2.28 11.54
N ASN A 129 8.55 -3.21 10.83
CA ASN A 129 8.75 -3.36 9.40
C ASN A 129 7.41 -3.62 8.69
N GLY A 130 7.36 -3.29 7.41
CA GLY A 130 6.12 -3.37 6.63
C GLY A 130 5.59 -4.81 6.51
N TYR A 131 6.48 -5.80 6.39
CA TYR A 131 6.08 -7.20 6.24
C TYR A 131 5.32 -7.71 7.46
N ASP A 132 5.85 -7.50 8.67
CA ASP A 132 5.19 -7.93 9.90
C ASP A 132 3.89 -7.15 10.15
N SER A 133 3.86 -5.85 9.82
CA SER A 133 2.66 -5.03 9.89
C SER A 133 1.54 -5.58 9.00
N PHE A 134 1.86 -5.97 7.77
CA PHE A 134 0.89 -6.64 6.89
C PHE A 134 0.41 -7.98 7.44
N LEU A 135 1.31 -8.79 8.03
CA LEU A 135 0.90 -10.06 8.64
C LEU A 135 -0.10 -9.87 9.78
N VAL A 136 0.11 -8.86 10.62
CA VAL A 136 -0.85 -8.53 11.70
C VAL A 136 -2.21 -8.17 11.13
N GLU A 137 -2.26 -7.36 10.06
CA GLU A 137 -3.53 -7.02 9.42
C GLU A 137 -4.19 -8.21 8.74
N LEU A 138 -3.44 -9.05 8.01
CA LEU A 138 -3.95 -10.26 7.38
C LEU A 138 -4.54 -11.23 8.38
N ALA A 139 -3.91 -11.39 9.54
CA ALA A 139 -4.39 -12.27 10.61
C ALA A 139 -5.79 -11.90 11.12
N LYS A 140 -6.19 -10.63 11.07
CA LYS A 140 -7.55 -10.18 11.43
C LYS A 140 -8.63 -10.79 10.52
N TYR A 141 -8.25 -11.20 9.32
CA TYR A 141 -9.13 -11.82 8.32
C TYR A 141 -8.91 -13.33 8.18
N GLY A 142 -8.18 -13.96 9.10
CA GLY A 142 -7.86 -15.38 9.05
C GLY A 142 -6.86 -15.75 7.96
N LEU A 143 -6.10 -14.78 7.45
CA LEU A 143 -5.06 -14.98 6.44
C LEU A 143 -3.68 -15.05 7.10
N ASP A 144 -2.74 -15.72 6.44
CA ASP A 144 -1.38 -15.89 6.89
C ASP A 144 -0.36 -15.41 5.83
N ARG A 145 0.91 -15.75 6.03
CA ARG A 145 2.00 -15.38 5.12
C ARG A 145 1.82 -15.88 3.68
N THR A 146 1.04 -16.91 3.46
CA THR A 146 0.80 -17.46 2.10
C THR A 146 -0.15 -16.56 1.30
N ALA A 147 -0.87 -15.69 1.98
CA ALA A 147 -1.72 -14.69 1.35
C ALA A 147 -0.98 -13.39 1.00
N MET A 148 0.28 -13.23 1.42
CA MET A 148 1.08 -12.04 1.10
C MET A 148 1.19 -11.84 -0.41
N VAL A 149 0.92 -10.62 -0.87
CA VAL A 149 0.96 -10.23 -2.29
C VAL A 149 1.81 -8.98 -2.48
N ALA A 150 2.00 -8.58 -3.73
CA ALA A 150 2.58 -7.27 -4.02
C ALA A 150 1.75 -6.15 -3.39
N ASN A 151 2.39 -5.09 -2.98
CA ASN A 151 1.75 -3.88 -2.49
C ASN A 151 1.99 -2.71 -3.46
N VAL A 152 1.12 -1.74 -3.42
CA VAL A 152 1.37 -0.42 -3.99
C VAL A 152 2.03 0.43 -2.90
N ASN A 153 3.08 1.15 -3.25
CA ASN A 153 3.72 2.15 -2.40
C ASN A 153 3.26 3.54 -2.86
N TRP A 154 2.28 4.07 -2.14
CA TRP A 154 1.75 5.41 -2.41
C TRP A 154 2.77 6.47 -1.96
N PHE A 155 2.87 7.56 -2.71
CA PHE A 155 3.82 8.64 -2.50
C PHE A 155 5.29 8.19 -2.62
N SER A 156 5.53 7.22 -3.53
CA SER A 156 6.87 6.69 -3.78
C SER A 156 7.16 6.69 -5.28
N GLU A 157 8.14 7.45 -5.66
CA GLU A 157 8.68 7.49 -7.02
C GLU A 157 9.91 6.61 -7.11
N VAL A 158 9.99 5.79 -8.13
CA VAL A 158 11.14 4.92 -8.39
C VAL A 158 11.42 4.91 -9.89
N SER A 159 12.62 5.30 -10.27
CA SER A 159 13.11 5.21 -11.62
C SER A 159 14.31 4.25 -11.72
N ALA A 160 14.75 3.97 -12.91
CA ALA A 160 15.94 3.15 -13.16
C ALA A 160 16.91 3.92 -14.04
N ASP A 161 18.21 3.76 -13.77
CA ASP A 161 19.27 4.24 -14.65
C ASP A 161 19.42 3.33 -15.88
N ASP A 162 20.31 3.73 -16.80
CA ASP A 162 20.57 2.97 -18.04
C ASP A 162 21.19 1.57 -17.77
N ASN A 163 21.70 1.33 -16.56
CA ASN A 163 22.26 0.05 -16.14
C ASN A 163 21.22 -0.81 -15.39
N GLY A 164 20.00 -0.30 -15.21
CA GLY A 164 18.93 -0.99 -14.50
C GLY A 164 19.00 -0.88 -12.97
N ASN A 165 19.81 0.01 -12.42
CA ASN A 165 19.79 0.28 -10.98
C ASN A 165 18.60 1.17 -10.64
N LEU A 166 17.96 0.89 -9.50
CA LEU A 166 16.88 1.71 -8.96
C LEU A 166 17.45 3.01 -8.37
N ILE A 167 16.82 4.13 -8.69
CA ILE A 167 17.13 5.48 -8.21
C ILE A 167 15.87 6.20 -7.71
#